data_40ef7d193205afa890bc3e03daeb8f0b
#
_entry.id   40ef7d193205afa890bc3e03daeb8f0b
#
_cell.length_a   1.000
_cell.length_b   1.000
_cell.length_c   1.000
_cell.angle_alpha   90.00
_cell.angle_beta   90.00
_cell.angle_gamma   90.00
#
_symmetry.space_group_name_H-M   'P 1'
#
loop_
_entity.id
_entity.type
_entity.pdbx_description
1 polymer ?
#
loop_
_entity_poly.entity_id
_entity_poly.type
_entity_poly.pdbx_seq_one_letter_code
_entity_poly.pdbx_strand_id
1 'polypeptide(L)'
;QSGQSNQVSYTFTGGNGFSAMIGAEQGSDDVTGLGGNYIIEDYMPHVLAGAKFEQAWGGISGVVGYDSNVEEFAGKLRLDVKFNEMFSAFIMGGYQSGYDDDFTVVANADGSSSIALDRDSRNWFGTWEGDWAAWGGLSVKATDKATINAQAAYESEGTYALALNVAYELVPGFMITPEINYTKFDGARADFSEANGGSDDAFGGIIRFQRNF
;
A
#
# COMPACT_ATOMS: atom_id res chain seq x y z
N GLN A 1 11.37 4.46 -6.82
CA GLN A 1 12.11 3.24 -7.18
C GLN A 1 11.53 2.12 -6.32
N SER A 2 11.05 1.03 -6.93
CA SER A 2 10.73 -0.18 -6.20
C SER A 2 12.04 -0.87 -5.84
N GLY A 3 12.33 -1.05 -4.56
CA GLY A 3 13.45 -1.86 -4.10
C GLY A 3 13.38 -3.26 -4.70
N GLN A 4 14.52 -3.86 -4.98
CA GLN A 4 14.61 -5.24 -5.44
C GLN A 4 14.92 -6.13 -4.25
N SER A 5 14.09 -7.12 -4.00
CA SER A 5 14.28 -8.12 -2.96
C SER A 5 14.49 -9.50 -3.59
N ASN A 6 15.46 -10.27 -3.09
CA ASN A 6 15.53 -11.68 -3.39
C ASN A 6 14.47 -12.42 -2.58
N GLN A 7 13.67 -13.24 -3.26
CA GLN A 7 12.59 -13.96 -2.60
C GLN A 7 12.47 -15.39 -3.12
N VAL A 8 11.98 -16.26 -2.26
CA VAL A 8 11.55 -17.61 -2.59
C VAL A 8 10.14 -17.80 -2.06
N SER A 9 9.24 -18.30 -2.88
CA SER A 9 7.86 -18.55 -2.46
C SER A 9 7.33 -19.86 -3.03
N TYR A 10 6.42 -20.46 -2.28
CA TYR A 10 5.63 -21.60 -2.72
C TYR A 10 4.15 -21.24 -2.69
N THR A 11 3.48 -21.42 -3.81
CA THR A 11 2.04 -21.19 -3.95
C THR A 11 1.33 -22.51 -4.18
N PHE A 12 0.36 -22.80 -3.33
CA PHE A 12 -0.59 -23.87 -3.47
C PHE A 12 -1.89 -23.33 -4.08
N THR A 13 -2.34 -23.96 -5.16
CA THR A 13 -3.64 -23.65 -5.77
C THR A 13 -4.55 -24.85 -5.56
N GLY A 14 -5.53 -24.67 -4.68
CA GLY A 14 -6.59 -25.65 -4.43
C GLY A 14 -7.75 -25.50 -5.41
N GLY A 15 -8.64 -26.48 -5.43
CA GLY A 15 -9.90 -26.37 -6.15
C GLY A 15 -10.82 -25.30 -5.55
N ASN A 16 -11.89 -24.94 -6.26
CA ASN A 16 -12.96 -24.07 -5.78
C ASN A 16 -12.53 -22.64 -5.41
N GLY A 17 -11.50 -22.09 -6.09
CA GLY A 17 -11.07 -20.70 -5.89
C GLY A 17 -10.19 -20.47 -4.67
N PHE A 18 -9.76 -21.50 -3.97
CA PHE A 18 -8.80 -21.39 -2.87
C PHE A 18 -7.36 -21.41 -3.36
N SER A 19 -6.53 -20.51 -2.85
CA SER A 19 -5.08 -20.56 -2.97
C SER A 19 -4.42 -20.06 -1.68
N ALA A 20 -3.20 -20.56 -1.43
CA ALA A 20 -2.39 -20.15 -0.29
C ALA A 20 -0.93 -20.05 -0.71
N MET A 21 -0.16 -19.18 -0.05
CA MET A 21 1.26 -19.02 -0.29
C MET A 21 2.03 -18.90 1.03
N ILE A 22 3.26 -19.35 0.98
CA ILE A 22 4.28 -19.05 1.98
C ILE A 22 5.53 -18.59 1.25
N GLY A 23 6.25 -17.64 1.80
CA GLY A 23 7.45 -17.10 1.20
C GLY A 23 8.45 -16.64 2.23
N ALA A 24 9.67 -16.46 1.77
CA ALA A 24 10.75 -15.84 2.50
C ALA A 24 11.45 -14.84 1.58
N GLU A 25 11.86 -13.71 2.11
CA GLU A 25 12.49 -12.65 1.34
C GLU A 25 13.60 -11.94 2.13
N GLN A 26 14.51 -11.35 1.38
CA GLN A 26 15.68 -10.67 1.94
C GLN A 26 15.39 -9.24 2.39
N GLY A 27 14.31 -8.63 1.91
CA GLY A 27 14.11 -7.19 2.03
C GLY A 27 14.95 -6.40 1.02
N SER A 28 14.95 -5.08 1.16
CA SER A 28 15.69 -4.16 0.29
C SER A 28 16.12 -2.93 1.06
N ASP A 29 17.19 -2.29 0.63
CA ASP A 29 17.59 -0.97 1.11
C ASP A 29 16.80 0.14 0.40
N ASP A 30 16.61 1.25 1.08
CA ASP A 30 16.03 2.52 0.58
C ASP A 30 14.74 2.38 -0.28
N VAL A 31 13.81 1.54 0.17
CA VAL A 31 12.55 1.27 -0.54
C VAL A 31 11.66 2.50 -0.62
N THR A 32 11.76 3.39 0.35
CA THR A 32 10.82 4.51 0.52
C THR A 32 11.42 5.87 0.17
N GLY A 33 12.71 5.94 -0.14
CA GLY A 33 13.43 7.22 -0.25
C GLY A 33 13.61 7.93 1.10
N LEU A 34 13.26 7.28 2.20
CA LEU A 34 13.39 7.78 3.57
C LEU A 34 14.64 7.23 4.29
N GLY A 35 15.48 6.49 3.56
CA GLY A 35 16.78 5.99 4.06
C GLY A 35 16.66 4.75 4.96
N GLY A 36 15.56 4.02 4.92
CA GLY A 36 15.40 2.76 5.67
C GLY A 36 16.15 1.60 5.02
N ASN A 37 16.88 0.83 5.81
CA ASN A 37 17.47 -0.44 5.38
C ASN A 37 16.62 -1.59 5.93
N TYR A 38 15.97 -2.32 5.04
CA TYR A 38 15.14 -3.49 5.36
C TYR A 38 15.78 -4.81 4.93
N ILE A 39 17.06 -4.78 4.53
CA ILE A 39 17.79 -6.01 4.25
C ILE A 39 17.99 -6.77 5.55
N ILE A 40 17.74 -8.08 5.52
CA ILE A 40 17.99 -8.96 6.67
C ILE A 40 19.41 -8.77 7.19
N GLU A 41 19.55 -8.58 8.49
CA GLU A 41 20.82 -8.35 9.17
C GLU A 41 21.46 -9.65 9.65
N ASP A 42 20.69 -10.74 9.75
CA ASP A 42 21.12 -12.05 10.21
C ASP A 42 20.70 -13.14 9.20
N TYR A 43 20.85 -14.40 9.57
CA TYR A 43 20.49 -15.56 8.74
C TYR A 43 18.98 -15.80 8.63
N MET A 44 18.16 -15.16 9.48
CA MET A 44 16.71 -15.30 9.47
C MET A 44 16.10 -14.41 8.38
N PRO A 45 15.44 -14.95 7.35
CA PRO A 45 14.76 -14.14 6.35
C PRO A 45 13.47 -13.54 6.91
N HIS A 46 12.99 -12.47 6.27
CA HIS A 46 11.60 -12.07 6.45
C HIS A 46 10.68 -13.16 5.92
N VAL A 47 9.63 -13.49 6.64
CA VAL A 47 8.70 -14.58 6.29
C VAL A 47 7.32 -14.02 6.06
N LEU A 48 6.64 -14.51 5.02
CA LEU A 48 5.26 -14.10 4.72
C LEU A 48 4.40 -15.32 4.39
N ALA A 49 3.13 -15.23 4.73
CA ALA A 49 2.11 -16.19 4.38
C ALA A 49 0.83 -15.49 3.95
N GLY A 50 0.12 -16.07 3.02
CA GLY A 50 -1.14 -15.51 2.53
C GLY A 50 -2.10 -16.59 2.09
N ALA A 51 -3.38 -16.24 2.09
CA ALA A 51 -4.44 -17.08 1.55
C ALA A 51 -5.49 -16.24 0.84
N LYS A 52 -6.13 -16.83 -0.16
CA LYS A 52 -7.16 -16.20 -0.96
C LYS A 52 -8.25 -17.22 -1.28
N PHE A 53 -9.48 -16.76 -1.22
CA PHE A 53 -10.66 -17.50 -1.65
C PHE A 53 -11.51 -16.63 -2.57
N GLU A 54 -11.67 -17.04 -3.82
CA GLU A 54 -12.42 -16.33 -4.85
C GLU A 54 -13.61 -17.13 -5.34
N GLN A 55 -14.74 -16.45 -5.51
CA GLN A 55 -15.99 -16.98 -6.03
C GLN A 55 -16.64 -15.97 -7.00
N ALA A 56 -17.74 -16.34 -7.62
CA ALA A 56 -18.47 -15.46 -8.55
C ALA A 56 -18.97 -14.16 -7.89
N TRP A 57 -19.26 -14.19 -6.59
CA TRP A 57 -19.72 -13.02 -5.82
C TRP A 57 -18.59 -12.04 -5.43
N GLY A 58 -17.31 -12.48 -5.51
CA GLY A 58 -16.14 -11.72 -5.06
C GLY A 58 -15.10 -12.61 -4.42
N GLY A 59 -14.41 -12.13 -3.38
CA GLY A 59 -13.38 -12.92 -2.72
C GLY A 59 -12.91 -12.30 -1.41
N ILE A 60 -12.27 -13.13 -0.61
CA ILE A 60 -11.55 -12.71 0.59
C ILE A 60 -10.08 -13.10 0.44
N SER A 61 -9.18 -12.20 0.79
CA SER A 61 -7.74 -12.46 0.78
C SER A 61 -7.07 -11.85 1.99
N GLY A 62 -6.07 -12.53 2.51
CA GLY A 62 -5.27 -12.05 3.63
C GLY A 62 -3.81 -12.42 3.45
N VAL A 63 -2.94 -11.57 3.98
CA VAL A 63 -1.50 -11.78 4.04
C VAL A 63 -0.98 -11.32 5.40
N VAL A 64 -0.02 -12.05 5.92
CA VAL A 64 0.74 -11.67 7.12
C VAL A 64 2.22 -11.86 6.83
N GLY A 65 3.04 -10.93 7.29
CA GLY A 65 4.49 -11.00 7.24
C GLY A 65 5.10 -10.82 8.62
N TYR A 66 6.23 -11.43 8.82
CA TYR A 66 7.10 -11.26 9.98
C TYR A 66 8.42 -10.66 9.52
N ASP A 67 8.71 -9.48 10.02
CA ASP A 67 9.99 -8.81 9.81
C ASP A 67 10.99 -9.31 10.84
N SER A 68 12.06 -9.94 10.35
CA SER A 68 13.07 -10.55 11.22
C SER A 68 14.04 -9.53 11.82
N ASN A 69 14.13 -8.31 11.28
CA ASN A 69 15.02 -7.28 11.82
C ASN A 69 14.42 -6.63 13.06
N VAL A 70 13.13 -6.27 12.99
CA VAL A 70 12.42 -5.62 14.10
C VAL A 70 11.63 -6.60 14.95
N GLU A 71 11.57 -7.88 14.57
CA GLU A 71 10.84 -8.96 15.25
C GLU A 71 9.33 -8.72 15.38
N GLU A 72 8.74 -8.02 14.38
CA GLU A 72 7.36 -7.55 14.40
C GLU A 72 6.54 -8.10 13.22
N PHE A 73 5.21 -8.08 13.38
CA PHE A 73 4.27 -8.58 12.38
C PHE A 73 3.51 -7.44 11.71
N ALA A 74 3.20 -7.64 10.43
CA ALA A 74 2.20 -6.84 9.75
C ALA A 74 1.32 -7.72 8.87
N GLY A 75 0.06 -7.31 8.70
CA GLY A 75 -0.86 -8.07 7.86
C GLY A 75 -1.97 -7.23 7.30
N LYS A 76 -2.58 -7.72 6.22
CA LYS A 76 -3.73 -7.11 5.53
C LYS A 76 -4.80 -8.15 5.27
N LEU A 77 -6.06 -7.73 5.43
CA LEU A 77 -7.23 -8.52 5.07
C LEU A 77 -8.09 -7.70 4.12
N ARG A 78 -8.50 -8.29 3.01
CA ARG A 78 -9.30 -7.66 1.97
C ARG A 78 -10.52 -8.51 1.63
N LEU A 79 -11.67 -7.84 1.50
CA LEU A 79 -12.91 -8.37 1.00
C LEU A 79 -13.27 -7.63 -0.29
N ASP A 80 -13.48 -8.36 -1.37
CA ASP A 80 -13.99 -7.87 -2.65
C ASP A 80 -15.40 -8.39 -2.87
N VAL A 81 -16.33 -7.52 -3.27
CA VAL A 81 -17.72 -7.88 -3.51
C VAL A 81 -18.16 -7.40 -4.90
N LYS A 82 -18.70 -8.30 -5.68
CA LYS A 82 -19.37 -8.02 -6.95
C LYS A 82 -20.88 -8.04 -6.72
N PHE A 83 -21.50 -6.86 -6.67
CA PHE A 83 -22.95 -6.76 -6.48
C PHE A 83 -23.72 -7.18 -7.74
N ASN A 84 -23.18 -6.82 -8.89
CA ASN A 84 -23.67 -7.20 -10.21
C ASN A 84 -22.58 -6.91 -11.27
N GLU A 85 -22.92 -7.00 -12.56
CA GLU A 85 -21.99 -6.75 -13.66
C GLU A 85 -21.52 -5.29 -13.77
N MET A 86 -22.25 -4.35 -13.16
CA MET A 86 -21.94 -2.92 -13.20
C MET A 86 -21.24 -2.42 -11.94
N PHE A 87 -21.48 -3.04 -10.76
CA PHE A 87 -21.03 -2.52 -9.47
C PHE A 87 -20.19 -3.55 -8.74
N SER A 88 -19.02 -3.13 -8.30
CA SER A 88 -18.18 -3.86 -7.36
C SER A 88 -17.58 -2.91 -6.33
N ALA A 89 -17.22 -3.45 -5.16
CA ALA A 89 -16.57 -2.71 -4.11
C ALA A 89 -15.53 -3.59 -3.41
N PHE A 90 -14.60 -2.95 -2.71
CA PHE A 90 -13.74 -3.63 -1.77
C PHE A 90 -13.60 -2.85 -0.47
N ILE A 91 -13.29 -3.57 0.59
CA ILE A 91 -12.80 -3.01 1.84
C ILE A 91 -11.54 -3.79 2.24
N MET A 92 -10.54 -3.11 2.76
CA MET A 92 -9.30 -3.69 3.23
C MET A 92 -8.89 -3.03 4.53
N GLY A 93 -8.43 -3.82 5.49
CA GLY A 93 -7.80 -3.37 6.73
C GLY A 93 -6.38 -3.91 6.81
N GLY A 94 -5.49 -3.14 7.40
CA GLY A 94 -4.13 -3.52 7.73
C GLY A 94 -3.85 -3.26 9.21
N TYR A 95 -2.99 -4.09 9.79
CA TYR A 95 -2.47 -3.92 11.14
C TYR A 95 -0.99 -4.29 11.16
N GLN A 96 -0.20 -3.53 11.91
CA GLN A 96 1.19 -3.84 12.23
C GLN A 96 1.41 -3.70 13.72
N SER A 97 2.26 -4.57 14.28
CA SER A 97 2.71 -4.47 15.64
C SER A 97 3.97 -3.62 15.73
N GLY A 98 4.27 -3.09 16.90
CA GLY A 98 5.52 -2.39 17.20
C GLY A 98 5.71 -1.07 16.45
N TYR A 99 4.63 -0.49 15.90
CA TYR A 99 4.74 0.84 15.33
C TYR A 99 5.04 1.84 16.44
N ASP A 100 6.18 2.54 16.32
CA ASP A 100 6.57 3.59 17.25
C ASP A 100 6.68 4.93 16.48
N ASP A 101 6.13 5.99 17.07
CA ASP A 101 6.01 7.32 16.45
C ASP A 101 7.31 8.14 16.50
N ASP A 102 8.43 7.57 16.88
CA ASP A 102 9.70 8.25 17.07
C ASP A 102 10.30 8.80 15.76
N PHE A 103 9.58 9.77 15.20
CA PHE A 103 10.15 10.69 14.23
C PHE A 103 10.90 11.80 14.95
N THR A 104 12.22 11.81 14.87
CA THR A 104 13.01 12.94 15.35
C THR A 104 13.24 13.92 14.22
N VAL A 105 12.72 15.13 14.35
CA VAL A 105 13.08 16.23 13.45
C VAL A 105 14.47 16.71 13.81
N VAL A 106 15.43 16.44 12.94
CA VAL A 106 16.82 16.89 13.10
C VAL A 106 17.03 18.19 12.34
N ALA A 107 17.34 19.27 13.05
CA ALA A 107 17.77 20.51 12.42
C ALA A 107 19.17 20.32 11.84
N ASN A 108 19.32 20.51 10.53
CA ASN A 108 20.59 20.44 9.83
C ASN A 108 21.37 21.76 9.98
N ALA A 109 22.71 21.68 9.83
CA ALA A 109 23.58 22.84 9.94
C ALA A 109 23.37 23.90 8.84
N ASP A 110 22.70 23.56 7.75
CA ASP A 110 22.34 24.43 6.63
C ASP A 110 20.99 25.15 6.82
N GLY A 111 20.32 24.94 7.97
CA GLY A 111 19.02 25.52 8.29
C GLY A 111 17.83 24.71 7.75
N SER A 112 18.06 23.61 7.07
CA SER A 112 17.01 22.65 6.70
C SER A 112 16.68 21.72 7.87
N SER A 113 15.52 21.06 7.81
CA SER A 113 15.18 19.99 8.75
C SER A 113 15.13 18.67 8.00
N SER A 114 15.64 17.60 8.62
CA SER A 114 15.46 16.25 8.15
C SER A 114 14.71 15.43 9.19
N ILE A 115 13.87 14.51 8.74
CA ILE A 115 13.33 13.50 9.64
C ILE A 115 14.40 12.41 9.79
N ALA A 116 14.84 12.18 11.03
CA ALA A 116 15.52 10.96 11.38
C ALA A 116 14.43 9.96 11.81
N LEU A 117 14.24 8.93 11.01
CA LEU A 117 13.44 7.78 11.39
C LEU A 117 14.27 6.96 12.39
N ASP A 118 13.69 6.58 13.50
CA ASP A 118 14.24 5.48 14.27
C ASP A 118 14.08 4.22 13.41
N ARG A 119 15.20 3.69 12.93
CA ARG A 119 15.23 2.56 11.99
C ARG A 119 14.74 1.26 12.62
N ASP A 120 14.78 1.19 13.94
CA ASP A 120 14.45 0.00 14.71
C ASP A 120 12.92 -0.23 14.82
N SER A 121 12.11 0.72 14.36
CA SER A 121 10.65 0.67 14.54
C SER A 121 9.85 0.39 13.26
N ARG A 122 10.43 0.43 12.06
CA ARG A 122 9.67 0.24 10.82
C ARG A 122 9.67 -1.19 10.32
N ASN A 123 8.47 -1.74 10.23
CA ASN A 123 8.21 -3.07 9.70
C ASN A 123 8.24 -3.07 8.16
N TRP A 124 9.00 -3.98 7.55
CA TRP A 124 9.07 -4.19 6.10
C TRP A 124 7.71 -4.37 5.43
N PHE A 125 6.77 -5.04 6.11
CA PHE A 125 5.44 -5.34 5.61
C PHE A 125 4.39 -4.28 5.98
N GLY A 126 4.68 -3.40 6.95
CA GLY A 126 3.83 -2.31 7.43
C GLY A 126 4.18 -0.98 6.75
N THR A 127 3.61 -0.71 5.58
CA THR A 127 3.94 0.46 4.75
C THR A 127 3.08 1.69 5.00
N TRP A 128 2.19 1.65 5.98
CA TRP A 128 1.33 2.76 6.40
C TRP A 128 1.84 3.39 7.70
N GLU A 129 1.34 4.57 8.03
CA GLU A 129 1.63 5.25 9.28
C GLU A 129 0.66 4.80 10.38
N GLY A 130 1.20 4.52 11.59
CA GLY A 130 0.45 4.03 12.72
C GLY A 130 0.21 2.53 12.73
N ASP A 131 -0.47 2.07 13.77
CA ASP A 131 -0.73 0.65 13.99
C ASP A 131 -1.64 0.02 12.94
N TRP A 132 -2.61 0.79 12.43
CA TRP A 132 -3.59 0.27 11.48
C TRP A 132 -3.90 1.26 10.36
N ALA A 133 -4.35 0.70 9.25
CA ALA A 133 -4.88 1.47 8.15
C ALA A 133 -6.08 0.75 7.53
N ALA A 134 -6.96 1.54 6.90
CA ALA A 134 -8.12 1.04 6.20
C ALA A 134 -8.21 1.63 4.79
N TRP A 135 -8.65 0.80 3.85
CA TRP A 135 -8.90 1.20 2.46
C TRP A 135 -10.27 0.71 2.03
N GLY A 136 -10.93 1.50 1.21
CA GLY A 136 -12.17 1.11 0.57
C GLY A 136 -12.28 1.69 -0.83
N GLY A 137 -12.97 0.98 -1.71
CA GLY A 137 -13.15 1.46 -3.07
C GLY A 137 -14.41 0.91 -3.73
N LEU A 138 -14.86 1.69 -4.71
CA LEU A 138 -16.03 1.38 -5.54
C LEU A 138 -15.61 1.40 -7.01
N SER A 139 -16.18 0.50 -7.78
CA SER A 139 -16.00 0.44 -9.23
C SER A 139 -17.37 0.36 -9.90
N VAL A 140 -17.61 1.26 -10.86
CA VAL A 140 -18.87 1.37 -11.60
C VAL A 140 -18.59 1.29 -13.09
N LYS A 141 -19.03 0.23 -13.74
CA LYS A 141 -19.03 0.12 -15.19
C LYS A 141 -20.13 1.02 -15.76
N ALA A 142 -19.76 2.25 -16.11
CA ALA A 142 -20.70 3.26 -16.61
C ALA A 142 -21.15 2.98 -18.05
N THR A 143 -20.26 2.41 -18.87
CA THR A 143 -20.54 1.93 -20.25
C THR A 143 -19.69 0.70 -20.53
N ASP A 144 -19.84 0.08 -21.71
CA ASP A 144 -18.97 -1.05 -22.11
C ASP A 144 -17.49 -0.65 -22.27
N LYS A 145 -17.21 0.66 -22.40
CA LYS A 145 -15.85 1.19 -22.56
C LYS A 145 -15.34 2.00 -21.38
N ALA A 146 -16.19 2.34 -20.41
CA ALA A 146 -15.83 3.24 -19.33
C ALA A 146 -16.18 2.65 -17.97
N THR A 147 -15.19 2.59 -17.09
CA THR A 147 -15.36 2.22 -15.69
C THR A 147 -14.86 3.37 -14.81
N ILE A 148 -15.70 3.81 -13.89
CA ILE A 148 -15.36 4.84 -12.90
C ILE A 148 -14.92 4.12 -11.62
N ASN A 149 -13.77 4.50 -11.07
CA ASN A 149 -13.26 3.96 -9.82
C ASN A 149 -13.03 5.08 -8.82
N ALA A 150 -13.48 4.89 -7.59
CA ALA A 150 -13.20 5.75 -6.46
C ALA A 150 -12.59 4.94 -5.32
N GLN A 151 -11.57 5.49 -4.66
CA GLN A 151 -10.91 4.87 -3.52
C GLN A 151 -10.68 5.89 -2.43
N ALA A 152 -10.79 5.45 -1.18
CA ALA A 152 -10.38 6.18 0.01
C ALA A 152 -9.44 5.31 0.85
N ALA A 153 -8.50 5.95 1.52
CA ALA A 153 -7.58 5.35 2.49
C ALA A 153 -7.52 6.23 3.73
N TYR A 154 -7.29 5.60 4.88
CA TYR A 154 -7.07 6.26 6.16
C TYR A 154 -6.04 5.48 6.97
N GLU A 155 -5.13 6.19 7.60
CA GLU A 155 -4.10 5.66 8.50
C GLU A 155 -4.36 6.13 9.93
N SER A 156 -3.98 5.34 10.93
CA SER A 156 -4.29 5.66 12.35
C SER A 156 -3.67 6.96 12.84
N GLU A 157 -2.57 7.42 12.20
CA GLU A 157 -1.95 8.72 12.45
C GLU A 157 -2.70 9.92 11.85
N GLY A 158 -3.91 9.71 11.30
CA GLY A 158 -4.77 10.77 10.82
C GLY A 158 -4.65 11.08 9.33
N THR A 159 -3.60 10.65 8.65
CA THR A 159 -3.45 10.83 7.19
C THR A 159 -4.56 10.11 6.43
N TYR A 160 -5.18 10.79 5.46
CA TYR A 160 -6.12 10.16 4.55
C TYR A 160 -5.87 10.54 3.10
N ALA A 161 -6.27 9.64 2.20
CA ALA A 161 -6.13 9.84 0.77
C ALA A 161 -7.41 9.46 0.01
N LEU A 162 -7.69 10.20 -1.05
CA LEU A 162 -8.81 9.98 -1.95
C LEU A 162 -8.28 9.90 -3.39
N ALA A 163 -8.81 8.98 -4.18
CA ALA A 163 -8.51 8.89 -5.60
C ALA A 163 -9.79 8.64 -6.41
N LEU A 164 -9.90 9.27 -7.58
CA LEU A 164 -10.97 9.08 -8.53
C LEU A 164 -10.39 8.97 -9.93
N ASN A 165 -10.72 7.91 -10.64
CA ASN A 165 -10.30 7.73 -12.03
C ASN A 165 -11.41 7.20 -12.94
N VAL A 166 -11.20 7.35 -14.23
CA VAL A 166 -12.03 6.74 -15.27
C VAL A 166 -11.13 5.89 -16.16
N ALA A 167 -11.29 4.58 -16.10
CA ALA A 167 -10.64 3.66 -17.05
C ALA A 167 -11.46 3.62 -18.34
N TYR A 168 -10.93 4.17 -19.44
CA TYR A 168 -11.62 4.26 -20.72
C TYR A 168 -10.90 3.47 -21.80
N GLU A 169 -11.60 2.49 -22.39
CA GLU A 169 -11.09 1.74 -23.54
C GLU A 169 -11.36 2.51 -24.84
N LEU A 170 -10.35 3.22 -25.33
CA LEU A 170 -10.46 4.01 -26.57
C LEU A 170 -10.68 3.12 -27.79
N VAL A 171 -9.85 2.09 -27.92
CA VAL A 171 -9.99 1.00 -28.89
C VAL A 171 -9.61 -0.31 -28.21
N PRO A 172 -10.04 -1.48 -28.74
CA PRO A 172 -9.74 -2.77 -28.11
C PRO A 172 -8.28 -2.92 -27.72
N GLY A 173 -8.03 -3.19 -26.42
CA GLY A 173 -6.71 -3.33 -25.84
C GLY A 173 -5.94 -2.02 -25.58
N PHE A 174 -6.51 -0.83 -25.83
CA PHE A 174 -5.88 0.44 -25.51
C PHE A 174 -6.72 1.23 -24.49
N MET A 175 -6.19 1.34 -23.27
CA MET A 175 -6.82 2.02 -22.15
C MET A 175 -6.17 3.38 -21.89
N ILE A 176 -7.00 4.38 -21.61
CA ILE A 176 -6.60 5.69 -21.08
C ILE A 176 -7.27 5.85 -19.72
N THR A 177 -6.48 6.17 -18.71
CA THR A 177 -6.99 6.31 -17.33
C THR A 177 -6.51 7.64 -16.74
N PRO A 178 -7.26 8.74 -16.92
CA PRO A 178 -7.07 9.94 -16.12
C PRO A 178 -7.48 9.67 -14.67
N GLU A 179 -6.70 10.21 -13.75
CA GLU A 179 -6.93 10.13 -12.30
C GLU A 179 -6.65 11.48 -11.65
N ILE A 180 -7.46 11.81 -10.67
CA ILE A 180 -7.19 12.87 -9.70
C ILE A 180 -7.06 12.24 -8.32
N ASN A 181 -6.17 12.78 -7.50
CA ASN A 181 -5.99 12.34 -6.13
C ASN A 181 -5.78 13.53 -5.19
N TYR A 182 -6.13 13.30 -3.95
CA TYR A 182 -5.95 14.23 -2.85
C TYR A 182 -5.47 13.47 -1.62
N THR A 183 -4.46 13.99 -0.94
CA THR A 183 -3.97 13.46 0.33
C THR A 183 -3.91 14.58 1.33
N LYS A 184 -4.47 14.37 2.52
CA LYS A 184 -4.28 15.21 3.70
C LYS A 184 -3.34 14.46 4.62
N PHE A 185 -2.22 15.07 4.91
CA PHE A 185 -1.24 14.56 5.86
C PHE A 185 -1.63 14.99 7.28
N ASP A 186 -1.31 14.16 8.27
CA ASP A 186 -1.43 14.47 9.67
C ASP A 186 -0.20 13.94 10.43
N GLY A 187 -0.11 14.23 11.73
CA GLY A 187 1.01 13.82 12.57
C GLY A 187 2.37 14.27 12.02
N ALA A 188 3.38 13.45 12.18
CA ALA A 188 4.76 13.75 11.82
C ALA A 188 4.96 14.10 10.33
N ARG A 189 4.14 13.56 9.43
CA ARG A 189 4.20 13.92 8.00
C ARG A 189 3.76 15.35 7.73
N ALA A 190 2.71 15.82 8.40
CA ALA A 190 2.26 17.20 8.29
C ALA A 190 3.30 18.16 8.86
N ASP A 191 3.80 17.87 10.06
CA ASP A 191 4.83 18.67 10.74
C ASP A 191 6.10 18.81 9.89
N PHE A 192 6.55 17.70 9.28
CA PHE A 192 7.70 17.73 8.38
C PHE A 192 7.45 18.56 7.12
N SER A 193 6.29 18.41 6.49
CA SER A 193 5.95 19.19 5.30
C SER A 193 5.94 20.69 5.61
N GLU A 194 5.28 21.09 6.68
CA GLU A 194 5.19 22.49 7.13
C GLU A 194 6.56 23.07 7.52
N ALA A 195 7.38 22.29 8.25
CA ALA A 195 8.73 22.71 8.63
C ALA A 195 9.64 22.97 7.41
N ASN A 196 9.38 22.32 6.28
CA ASN A 196 10.08 22.54 5.01
C ASN A 196 9.37 23.53 4.07
N GLY A 197 8.36 24.26 4.57
CA GLY A 197 7.62 25.27 3.79
C GLY A 197 6.62 24.68 2.79
N GLY A 198 6.27 23.39 2.96
CA GLY A 198 5.22 22.72 2.23
C GLY A 198 3.83 22.90 2.84
N SER A 199 2.85 22.22 2.28
CA SER A 199 1.48 22.14 2.80
C SER A 199 1.28 20.80 3.51
N ASP A 200 0.33 20.74 4.42
CA ASP A 200 -0.16 19.50 5.05
C ASP A 200 -1.12 18.73 4.14
N ASP A 201 -1.29 19.17 2.89
CA ASP A 201 -2.07 18.48 1.89
C ASP A 201 -1.41 18.48 0.51
N ALA A 202 -1.80 17.55 -0.33
CA ALA A 202 -1.37 17.44 -1.71
C ALA A 202 -2.52 17.09 -2.64
N PHE A 203 -2.66 17.85 -3.73
CA PHE A 203 -3.56 17.51 -4.83
C PHE A 203 -2.73 17.13 -6.06
N GLY A 204 -3.09 16.01 -6.68
CA GLY A 204 -2.38 15.48 -7.83
C GLY A 204 -3.28 14.99 -8.93
N GLY A 205 -2.69 14.78 -10.09
CA GLY A 205 -3.34 14.15 -11.22
C GLY A 205 -2.35 13.39 -12.08
N ILE A 206 -2.80 12.28 -12.65
CA ILE A 206 -2.01 11.43 -13.55
C ILE A 206 -2.87 10.98 -14.72
N ILE A 207 -2.27 10.78 -15.88
CA ILE A 207 -2.90 10.11 -17.01
C ILE A 207 -2.04 8.90 -17.39
N ARG A 208 -2.64 7.71 -17.29
CA ARG A 208 -2.00 6.46 -17.67
C ARG A 208 -2.48 6.03 -19.06
N PHE A 209 -1.54 5.63 -19.90
CA PHE A 209 -1.80 4.99 -21.20
C PHE A 209 -1.28 3.56 -21.13
N GLN A 210 -2.14 2.59 -21.44
CA GLN A 210 -1.79 1.17 -21.38
C GLN A 210 -2.26 0.47 -22.65
N ARG A 211 -1.35 -0.26 -23.28
CA ARG A 211 -1.65 -1.12 -24.43
C ARG A 211 -1.43 -2.58 -24.05
N ASN A 212 -2.46 -3.39 -24.25
CA ASN A 212 -2.41 -4.86 -24.13
C ASN A 212 -2.40 -5.44 -25.55
N PHE A 213 -1.47 -6.36 -25.80
CA PHE A 213 -1.25 -7.00 -27.12
C PHE A 213 -1.75 -8.44 -27.08
#